data_e3a6eacd5eab3ff6214501da8216a678
#
_entry.id   e3a6eacd5eab3ff6214501da8216a678
#
_cell.length_a   1.000
_cell.length_b   1.000
_cell.length_c   1.000
_cell.angle_alpha   90.00
_cell.angle_beta   90.00
_cell.angle_gamma   90.00
#
_symmetry.space_group_name_H-M   'P 1'
#
loop_
_entity.id
_entity.type
_entity.pdbx_description
1 polymer ?
#
loop_
_entity_poly.entity_id
_entity_poly.type
_entity_poly.pdbx_seq_one_letter_code
_entity_poly.pdbx_strand_id
1 'polypeptide(L)'
;MNTEFQGKTLVISGGTRGIGKAIVYEFAKVGANIAFTYNSNVQIADEMVQDLEKNYKIKARAYEFNILEPETYKELFEKIDADFDRVDYFISNAIISGRAVVGGYTKFMKLKPKGINNIFTATVNAFVVGAQEAAKRMEKVGGGSII
;
A
#
# COMPACT_ATOMS: atom_id res chain seq x y z
N MET A 1 12.27 -22.39 -9.47
CA MET A 1 11.36 -21.30 -9.04
C MET A 1 11.87 -20.75 -7.72
N ASN A 2 11.90 -19.45 -7.56
CA ASN A 2 12.30 -18.86 -6.28
C ASN A 2 11.14 -19.05 -5.28
N THR A 3 11.33 -19.92 -4.30
CA THR A 3 10.29 -20.26 -3.29
C THR A 3 10.28 -19.27 -2.12
N GLU A 4 11.20 -18.32 -2.11
CA GLU A 4 11.39 -17.36 -1.00
C GLU A 4 10.16 -16.50 -0.72
N PHE A 5 9.40 -16.15 -1.76
CA PHE A 5 8.20 -15.30 -1.67
C PHE A 5 6.89 -16.07 -1.60
N GLN A 6 6.93 -17.37 -1.91
CA GLN A 6 5.73 -18.18 -1.97
C GLN A 6 5.02 -18.25 -0.62
N GLY A 7 3.73 -17.87 -0.59
CA GLY A 7 2.91 -17.84 0.61
C GLY A 7 3.19 -16.70 1.57
N LYS A 8 4.19 -15.86 1.30
CA LYS A 8 4.42 -14.61 2.03
C LYS A 8 3.45 -13.52 1.57
N THR A 9 3.22 -12.51 2.38
CA THR A 9 2.26 -11.45 2.09
C THR A 9 2.94 -10.10 1.96
N LEU A 10 2.70 -9.47 0.80
CA LEU A 10 3.01 -8.06 0.55
C LEU A 10 1.80 -7.19 0.93
N VAL A 11 2.05 -6.15 1.72
CA VAL A 11 1.13 -5.02 1.91
C VAL A 11 1.72 -3.81 1.20
N ILE A 12 0.97 -3.20 0.26
CA ILE A 12 1.45 -2.05 -0.49
C ILE A 12 0.39 -0.95 -0.58
N SER A 13 0.76 0.28 -0.29
CA SER A 13 -0.11 1.42 -0.50
C SER A 13 -0.08 1.90 -1.95
N GLY A 14 -1.27 2.13 -2.55
CA GLY A 14 -1.39 2.63 -3.92
C GLY A 14 -1.03 1.61 -5.01
N GLY A 15 -1.65 0.43 -4.96
CA GLY A 15 -1.36 -0.71 -5.86
C GLY A 15 -2.01 -0.68 -7.23
N THR A 16 -2.96 0.24 -7.52
CA THR A 16 -3.80 0.15 -8.72
C THR A 16 -3.20 0.74 -9.99
N ARG A 17 -2.12 1.51 -9.90
CA ARG A 17 -1.50 2.18 -11.05
C ARG A 17 0.00 2.38 -10.90
N GLY A 18 0.65 2.73 -12.02
CA GLY A 18 2.05 3.15 -12.06
C GLY A 18 3.00 2.13 -11.42
N ILE A 19 3.92 2.63 -10.62
CA ILE A 19 4.96 1.83 -9.95
C ILE A 19 4.33 0.80 -8.99
N GLY A 20 3.32 1.19 -8.20
CA GLY A 20 2.66 0.28 -7.28
C GLY A 20 2.02 -0.91 -7.97
N LYS A 21 1.34 -0.69 -9.12
CA LYS A 21 0.79 -1.78 -9.93
C LYS A 21 1.88 -2.71 -10.44
N ALA A 22 2.99 -2.18 -10.93
CA ALA A 22 4.10 -3.00 -11.40
C ALA A 22 4.68 -3.87 -10.28
N ILE A 23 4.88 -3.31 -9.09
CA ILE A 23 5.35 -4.04 -7.91
C ILE A 23 4.38 -5.16 -7.54
N VAL A 24 3.07 -4.89 -7.51
CA VAL A 24 2.03 -5.91 -7.22
C VAL A 24 2.19 -7.12 -8.15
N TYR A 25 2.33 -6.88 -9.46
CA TYR A 25 2.45 -7.97 -10.42
C TYR A 25 3.79 -8.70 -10.32
N GLU A 26 4.90 -8.02 -10.02
CA GLU A 26 6.20 -8.70 -9.83
C GLU A 26 6.19 -9.60 -8.59
N PHE A 27 5.59 -9.18 -7.49
CA PHE A 27 5.42 -10.02 -6.30
C PHE A 27 4.46 -11.19 -6.55
N ALA A 28 3.39 -10.98 -7.31
CA ALA A 28 2.47 -12.05 -7.70
C ALA A 28 3.15 -13.14 -8.54
N LYS A 29 4.03 -12.77 -9.49
CA LYS A 29 4.82 -13.70 -10.33
C LYS A 29 5.69 -14.66 -9.51
N VAL A 30 6.15 -14.23 -8.35
CA VAL A 30 6.98 -15.06 -7.45
C VAL A 30 6.17 -15.75 -6.35
N GLY A 31 4.83 -15.69 -6.42
CA GLY A 31 3.92 -16.45 -5.56
C GLY A 31 3.60 -15.80 -4.21
N ALA A 32 3.88 -14.51 -4.06
CA ALA A 32 3.44 -13.78 -2.88
C ALA A 32 1.94 -13.48 -2.90
N ASN A 33 1.30 -13.54 -1.75
CA ASN A 33 -0.04 -13.01 -1.54
C ASN A 33 -0.01 -11.48 -1.50
N ILE A 34 -1.07 -10.83 -1.95
CA ILE A 34 -1.08 -9.38 -2.17
C ILE A 34 -2.25 -8.71 -1.43
N ALA A 35 -1.92 -7.80 -0.52
CA ALA A 35 -2.83 -6.82 0.05
C ALA A 35 -2.44 -5.44 -0.47
N PHE A 36 -3.26 -4.82 -1.29
CA PHE A 36 -2.95 -3.50 -1.83
C PHE A 36 -4.05 -2.49 -1.57
N THR A 37 -3.69 -1.21 -1.45
CA THR A 37 -4.68 -0.16 -1.25
C THR A 37 -4.96 0.64 -2.53
N TYR A 38 -6.16 1.18 -2.58
CA TYR A 38 -6.59 2.15 -3.59
C TYR A 38 -7.36 3.31 -2.90
N ASN A 39 -7.48 4.45 -3.59
CA ASN A 39 -8.15 5.61 -3.01
C ASN A 39 -9.62 5.76 -3.48
N SER A 40 -9.90 5.59 -4.76
CA SER A 40 -11.23 5.94 -5.29
C SER A 40 -11.76 5.03 -6.39
N ASN A 41 -10.93 4.26 -7.07
CA ASN A 41 -11.38 3.45 -8.20
C ASN A 41 -11.51 1.98 -7.79
N VAL A 42 -12.65 1.63 -7.21
CA VAL A 42 -12.98 0.29 -6.78
C VAL A 42 -13.02 -0.70 -7.95
N GLN A 43 -13.55 -0.30 -9.11
CA GLN A 43 -13.65 -1.19 -10.26
C GLN A 43 -12.29 -1.69 -10.74
N ILE A 44 -11.30 -0.79 -10.88
CA ILE A 44 -9.93 -1.20 -11.25
C ILE A 44 -9.31 -2.10 -10.17
N ALA A 45 -9.59 -1.84 -8.90
CA ALA A 45 -9.08 -2.66 -7.81
C ALA A 45 -9.67 -4.08 -7.86
N ASP A 46 -10.97 -4.22 -8.08
CA ASP A 46 -11.66 -5.51 -8.18
C ASP A 46 -11.20 -6.31 -9.41
N GLU A 47 -11.06 -5.66 -10.57
CA GLU A 47 -10.53 -6.28 -11.78
C GLU A 47 -9.10 -6.82 -11.55
N MET A 48 -8.25 -6.05 -10.85
CA MET A 48 -6.90 -6.50 -10.51
C MET A 48 -6.90 -7.70 -9.55
N VAL A 49 -7.76 -7.71 -8.53
CA VAL A 49 -7.88 -8.86 -7.61
C VAL A 49 -8.24 -10.12 -8.39
N GLN A 50 -9.26 -10.05 -9.26
CA GLN A 50 -9.68 -11.18 -10.09
C GLN A 50 -8.55 -11.68 -11.00
N ASP A 51 -7.82 -10.77 -11.64
CA ASP A 51 -6.69 -11.10 -12.50
C ASP A 51 -5.56 -11.79 -11.71
N LEU A 52 -5.20 -11.26 -10.55
CA LEU A 52 -4.16 -11.80 -9.68
C LEU A 52 -4.51 -13.21 -9.19
N GLU A 53 -5.71 -13.42 -8.68
CA GLU A 53 -6.14 -14.72 -8.19
C GLU A 53 -6.26 -15.77 -9.31
N LYS A 54 -6.78 -15.38 -10.48
CA LYS A 54 -6.97 -16.28 -11.63
C LYS A 54 -5.64 -16.67 -12.27
N ASN A 55 -4.76 -15.71 -12.54
CA ASN A 55 -3.58 -15.94 -13.37
C ASN A 55 -2.33 -16.32 -12.56
N TYR A 56 -2.22 -15.89 -11.30
CA TYR A 56 -1.06 -16.17 -10.44
C TYR A 56 -1.35 -17.17 -9.32
N LYS A 57 -2.63 -17.53 -9.11
CA LYS A 57 -3.07 -18.50 -8.08
C LYS A 57 -2.60 -18.13 -6.67
N ILE A 58 -2.59 -16.85 -6.37
CA ILE A 58 -2.27 -16.27 -5.08
C ILE A 58 -3.55 -15.72 -4.44
N LYS A 59 -3.51 -15.44 -3.16
CA LYS A 59 -4.56 -14.66 -2.50
C LYS A 59 -4.30 -13.18 -2.73
N ALA A 60 -5.30 -12.44 -3.22
CA ALA A 60 -5.22 -11.00 -3.41
C ALA A 60 -6.43 -10.30 -2.80
N ARG A 61 -6.23 -9.15 -2.16
CA ARG A 61 -7.30 -8.28 -1.65
C ARG A 61 -6.95 -6.81 -1.86
N ALA A 62 -7.97 -6.05 -2.16
CA ALA A 62 -7.88 -4.60 -2.32
C ALA A 62 -8.63 -3.90 -1.18
N TYR A 63 -8.07 -2.81 -0.66
CA TYR A 63 -8.66 -2.05 0.43
C TYR A 63 -8.72 -0.57 0.07
N GLU A 64 -9.86 0.05 0.29
CA GLU A 64 -9.96 1.50 0.20
C GLU A 64 -9.20 2.14 1.36
N PHE A 65 -8.35 3.11 1.03
CA PHE A 65 -7.50 3.78 2.02
C PHE A 65 -7.11 5.18 1.55
N ASN A 66 -7.33 6.17 2.41
CA ASN A 66 -6.90 7.54 2.19
C ASN A 66 -5.58 7.80 2.92
N ILE A 67 -4.51 8.01 2.18
CA ILE A 67 -3.18 8.25 2.75
C ILE A 67 -3.08 9.57 3.56
N LEU A 68 -4.07 10.46 3.44
CA LEU A 68 -4.16 11.68 4.26
C LEU A 68 -4.77 11.43 5.65
N GLU A 69 -5.18 10.21 5.95
CA GLU A 69 -5.74 9.76 7.22
C GLU A 69 -4.89 8.61 7.80
N PRO A 70 -3.59 8.84 8.08
CA PRO A 70 -2.66 7.78 8.46
C PRO A 70 -3.05 7.05 9.76
N GLU A 71 -3.82 7.68 10.64
CA GLU A 71 -4.39 7.07 11.84
C GLU A 71 -5.28 5.86 11.53
N THR A 72 -5.86 5.79 10.34
CA THR A 72 -6.71 4.68 9.91
C THR A 72 -5.91 3.43 9.47
N TYR A 73 -4.58 3.49 9.44
CA TYR A 73 -3.76 2.30 9.17
C TYR A 73 -4.03 1.15 10.13
N LYS A 74 -4.32 1.45 11.40
CA LYS A 74 -4.66 0.41 12.36
C LYS A 74 -5.87 -0.41 11.91
N GLU A 75 -6.95 0.26 11.53
CA GLU A 75 -8.18 -0.39 11.04
C GLU A 75 -7.93 -1.13 9.71
N LEU A 76 -7.11 -0.55 8.82
CA LEU A 76 -6.70 -1.22 7.59
C LEU A 76 -5.98 -2.53 7.89
N PHE A 77 -5.01 -2.52 8.78
CA PHE A 77 -4.27 -3.73 9.13
C PHE A 77 -5.10 -4.75 9.90
N GLU A 78 -6.10 -4.35 10.67
CA GLU A 78 -7.09 -5.27 11.28
C GLU A 78 -7.90 -6.01 10.20
N LYS A 79 -8.29 -5.33 9.11
CA LYS A 79 -8.94 -5.97 7.94
C LYS A 79 -7.97 -6.91 7.21
N ILE A 80 -6.71 -6.51 7.07
CA ILE A 80 -5.68 -7.35 6.46
C ILE A 80 -5.46 -8.61 7.31
N ASP A 81 -5.41 -8.50 8.64
CA ASP A 81 -5.27 -9.65 9.55
C ASP A 81 -6.45 -10.64 9.45
N ALA A 82 -7.66 -10.17 9.12
CA ALA A 82 -8.81 -11.04 8.90
C ALA A 82 -8.71 -11.85 7.60
N ASP A 83 -8.00 -11.29 6.61
CA ASP A 83 -7.82 -11.94 5.30
C ASP A 83 -6.52 -12.73 5.19
N PHE A 84 -5.44 -12.31 5.84
CA PHE A 84 -4.10 -12.89 5.68
C PHE A 84 -3.50 -13.29 7.03
N ASP A 85 -2.88 -14.47 7.08
CA ASP A 85 -2.27 -15.02 8.31
C ASP A 85 -0.95 -14.32 8.69
N ARG A 86 -0.34 -13.60 7.75
CA ARG A 86 0.99 -12.99 7.93
C ARG A 86 1.20 -11.75 7.09
N VAL A 87 2.10 -10.89 7.54
CA VAL A 87 2.64 -9.75 6.78
C VAL A 87 4.16 -9.87 6.78
N ASP A 88 4.75 -9.91 5.59
CA ASP A 88 6.21 -10.09 5.41
C ASP A 88 6.88 -8.87 4.76
N TYR A 89 6.12 -8.16 3.92
CA TYR A 89 6.62 -7.00 3.20
C TYR A 89 5.63 -5.85 3.33
N PHE A 90 6.14 -4.67 3.60
CA PHE A 90 5.35 -3.44 3.56
C PHE A 90 6.02 -2.41 2.67
N ILE A 91 5.30 -1.92 1.67
CA ILE A 91 5.80 -0.90 0.74
C ILE A 91 4.89 0.33 0.79
N SER A 92 5.44 1.44 1.28
CA SER A 92 4.76 2.73 1.31
C SER A 92 4.98 3.46 -0.01
N ASN A 93 4.18 3.09 -1.03
CA ASN A 93 4.32 3.61 -2.38
C ASN A 93 3.36 4.76 -2.70
N ALA A 94 2.18 4.82 -2.06
CA ALA A 94 1.21 5.85 -2.36
C ALA A 94 1.75 7.24 -2.04
N ILE A 95 1.53 8.17 -2.97
CA ILE A 95 1.85 9.58 -2.80
C ILE A 95 0.68 10.44 -3.25
N ILE A 96 0.61 11.67 -2.76
CA ILE A 96 -0.27 12.71 -3.29
C ILE A 96 0.50 13.55 -4.31
N SER A 97 -0.11 13.78 -5.47
CA SER A 97 0.51 14.63 -6.48
C SER A 97 0.33 16.12 -6.17
N GLY A 98 1.27 16.93 -6.63
CA GLY A 98 1.27 18.37 -6.40
C GLY A 98 0.00 19.13 -6.79
N ARG A 99 -0.82 18.62 -7.73
CA ARG A 99 -2.13 19.20 -8.06
C ARG A 99 -3.16 19.05 -6.95
N ALA A 100 -3.18 17.90 -6.28
CA ALA A 100 -4.11 17.64 -5.19
C ALA A 100 -3.73 18.39 -3.90
N VAL A 101 -2.46 18.73 -3.75
CA VAL A 101 -1.90 19.27 -2.51
C VAL A 101 -1.82 20.80 -2.48
N VAL A 102 -1.48 21.42 -3.60
CA VAL A 102 -1.15 22.85 -3.67
C VAL A 102 -1.88 23.59 -4.79
N GLY A 103 -2.89 22.96 -5.43
CA GLY A 103 -3.57 23.59 -6.55
C GLY A 103 -2.77 23.58 -7.86
N GLY A 104 -1.85 22.63 -8.03
CA GLY A 104 -0.99 22.47 -9.20
C GLY A 104 0.46 22.87 -8.95
N TYR A 105 1.28 22.83 -10.00
CA TYR A 105 2.62 23.41 -9.95
C TYR A 105 2.52 24.90 -9.65
N THR A 106 2.78 25.29 -8.41
CA THR A 106 2.70 26.68 -7.99
C THR A 106 4.08 27.21 -7.67
N LYS A 107 4.26 28.52 -7.93
CA LYS A 107 5.48 29.23 -7.52
C LYS A 107 5.61 29.17 -5.99
N PHE A 108 6.82 29.06 -5.48
CA PHE A 108 7.12 29.01 -4.04
C PHE A 108 6.32 30.04 -3.23
N MET A 109 6.21 31.27 -3.75
CA MET A 109 5.46 32.37 -3.11
C MET A 109 3.95 32.14 -2.97
N LYS A 110 3.40 31.10 -3.63
CA LYS A 110 1.96 30.75 -3.58
C LYS A 110 1.70 29.47 -2.80
N LEU A 111 2.73 28.85 -2.24
CA LEU A 111 2.58 27.66 -1.41
C LEU A 111 1.75 27.99 -0.16
N LYS A 112 0.77 27.11 0.12
CA LYS A 112 -0.06 27.25 1.33
C LYS A 112 0.39 26.24 2.38
N PRO A 113 0.40 26.61 3.67
CA PRO A 113 0.76 25.68 4.76
C PRO A 113 -0.02 24.37 4.74
N LYS A 114 -1.32 24.41 4.43
CA LYS A 114 -2.15 23.20 4.31
C LYS A 114 -1.61 22.21 3.26
N GLY A 115 -1.15 22.72 2.11
CA GLY A 115 -0.58 21.87 1.07
C GLY A 115 0.73 21.21 1.51
N ILE A 116 1.59 21.96 2.20
CA ILE A 116 2.84 21.43 2.77
C ILE A 116 2.53 20.37 3.81
N ASN A 117 1.60 20.65 4.74
CA ASN A 117 1.20 19.67 5.76
C ASN A 117 0.66 18.37 5.15
N ASN A 118 -0.14 18.47 4.09
CA ASN A 118 -0.65 17.29 3.40
C ASN A 118 0.48 16.43 2.79
N ILE A 119 1.54 17.07 2.25
CA ILE A 119 2.71 16.34 1.77
C ILE A 119 3.37 15.57 2.92
N PHE A 120 3.64 16.24 4.04
CA PHE A 120 4.23 15.58 5.21
C PHE A 120 3.32 14.46 5.76
N THR A 121 2.01 14.70 5.81
CA THR A 121 1.05 13.66 6.24
C THR A 121 1.10 12.45 5.33
N ALA A 122 1.04 12.64 4.02
CA ALA A 122 1.01 11.53 3.07
C ALA A 122 2.35 10.80 2.90
N THR A 123 3.48 11.47 3.13
CA THR A 123 4.80 10.87 2.89
C THR A 123 5.49 10.43 4.18
N VAL A 124 5.48 11.26 5.20
CA VAL A 124 6.20 10.99 6.46
C VAL A 124 5.30 10.28 7.47
N ASN A 125 4.18 10.91 7.84
CA ASN A 125 3.31 10.35 8.88
C ASN A 125 2.70 9.01 8.43
N ALA A 126 2.23 8.93 7.19
CA ALA A 126 1.66 7.70 6.64
C ALA A 126 2.69 6.56 6.60
N PHE A 127 3.95 6.86 6.22
CA PHE A 127 5.02 5.87 6.29
C PHE A 127 5.26 5.38 7.71
N VAL A 128 5.42 6.30 8.67
CA VAL A 128 5.73 5.93 10.06
C VAL A 128 4.63 5.06 10.66
N VAL A 129 3.35 5.47 10.54
CA VAL A 129 2.23 4.72 11.11
C VAL A 129 2.06 3.36 10.41
N GLY A 130 2.11 3.34 9.08
CA GLY A 130 2.04 2.10 8.31
C GLY A 130 3.17 1.13 8.63
N ALA A 131 4.40 1.64 8.74
CA ALA A 131 5.58 0.85 9.12
C ALA A 131 5.46 0.27 10.53
N GLN A 132 4.95 1.03 11.50
CA GLN A 132 4.71 0.55 12.86
C GLN A 132 3.67 -0.58 12.88
N GLU A 133 2.58 -0.45 12.15
CA GLU A 133 1.55 -1.51 12.07
C GLU A 133 2.06 -2.76 11.35
N ALA A 134 2.85 -2.60 10.29
CA ALA A 134 3.51 -3.71 9.60
C ALA A 134 4.52 -4.42 10.51
N ALA A 135 5.40 -3.67 11.19
CA ALA A 135 6.42 -4.22 12.07
C ALA A 135 5.85 -5.10 13.18
N LYS A 136 4.75 -4.66 13.85
CA LYS A 136 4.04 -5.46 14.86
C LYS A 136 3.63 -6.85 14.36
N ARG A 137 3.32 -6.98 13.06
CA ARG A 137 2.92 -8.24 12.43
C ARG A 137 4.13 -9.04 11.97
N MET A 138 5.15 -8.37 11.45
CA MET A 138 6.41 -8.98 11.05
C MET A 138 7.13 -9.63 12.22
N GLU A 139 7.10 -9.02 13.41
CA GLU A 139 7.66 -9.63 14.64
C GLU A 139 7.06 -11.00 14.93
N LYS A 140 5.78 -11.22 14.68
CA LYS A 140 5.09 -12.51 14.91
C LYS A 140 5.56 -13.62 13.97
N VAL A 141 6.13 -13.27 12.83
CA VAL A 141 6.58 -14.22 11.79
C VAL A 141 8.11 -14.25 11.64
N GLY A 142 8.83 -13.63 12.59
CA GLY A 142 10.29 -13.68 12.66
C GLY A 142 11.01 -12.61 11.84
N GLY A 143 10.30 -11.57 11.37
CA GLY A 143 10.87 -10.45 10.65
C GLY A 143 10.17 -10.15 9.32
N GLY A 144 10.66 -9.14 8.61
CA GLY A 144 10.13 -8.70 7.33
C GLY A 144 10.95 -7.58 6.72
N SER A 145 10.47 -6.99 5.62
CA SER A 145 11.09 -5.83 4.98
C SER A 145 10.09 -4.68 4.82
N ILE A 146 10.56 -3.48 5.12
CA ILE A 146 9.80 -2.22 5.01
C ILE A 146 10.53 -1.28 4.04
N ILE A 147 9.80 -0.74 3.07
CA ILE A 147 10.30 0.18 2.02
C ILE A 147 9.37 1.40 1.92
#